data_9455a19606a6afe248ce56194de29ff0
#
_entry.id   9455a19606a6afe248ce56194de29ff0
#
_cell.length_a   1.000
_cell.length_b   1.000
_cell.length_c   1.000
_cell.angle_alpha   90.00
_cell.angle_beta   90.00
_cell.angle_gamma   90.00
#
_symmetry.space_group_name_H-M   'P 1'
#
loop_
_entity.id
_entity.type
_entity.pdbx_description
1 polymer ?
#
loop_
_entity_poly.entity_id
_entity_poly.type
_entity_poly.pdbx_seq_one_letter_code
_entity_poly.pdbx_strand_id
1 'polypeptide(L)'
;MLTETQVREAVGALEDPFLHRTLAETNGIVAVKIKEEKKYVSVKLAIAKTNTPEQMQLQMKVVDAIKGIGADSVGIRFEELPPEALAQFRGTANESEAQDLLSPLNKVEFISIASGKGGVGKSTVSVNLAIALARAGKKVGLVDADIYGFSVPDMMGIDKAPVVRGDTIIPVDRFGVKVISMGFFVEDNMPVVWRGPMLGKVLDQFFRDVEWGDLDYLLLDLPPGTGDVALDIHQMLPASKEIVVTTPHPTAAFVAARAGAMALQTNHEVLGVIENMSWFESQTSGKKEYVFGQGGGPKLAEELQVPLLGQIPLGQPDWNEKDFAPSVYAADHPTGKIYGDIAQQVLQQFADKQTKQ
;
A
#
# COMPACT_ATOMS: atom_id res chain seq x y z
N MET A 1 45.32 14.91 -12.78
CA MET A 1 44.13 15.72 -12.59
C MET A 1 42.93 14.79 -12.65
N LEU A 2 42.01 14.91 -11.72
CA LEU A 2 40.79 14.08 -11.68
C LEU A 2 39.81 14.64 -12.71
N THR A 3 39.29 13.79 -13.62
CA THR A 3 38.39 14.25 -14.70
C THR A 3 36.95 13.80 -14.42
N GLU A 4 35.98 14.52 -14.97
CA GLU A 4 34.58 14.13 -14.87
C GLU A 4 34.32 12.75 -15.47
N THR A 5 35.01 12.40 -16.55
CA THR A 5 34.92 11.09 -17.21
C THR A 5 35.33 9.96 -16.26
N GLN A 6 36.46 10.12 -15.57
CA GLN A 6 36.93 9.13 -14.58
C GLN A 6 35.94 8.94 -13.43
N VAL A 7 35.33 10.03 -12.95
CA VAL A 7 34.30 9.95 -11.89
C VAL A 7 33.06 9.24 -12.42
N ARG A 8 32.58 9.57 -13.63
CA ARG A 8 31.43 8.92 -14.25
C ARG A 8 31.66 7.45 -14.51
N GLU A 9 32.87 7.05 -14.94
CA GLU A 9 33.21 5.64 -15.12
C GLU A 9 33.24 4.89 -13.79
N ALA A 10 33.90 5.42 -12.77
CA ALA A 10 34.01 4.77 -11.46
C ALA A 10 32.67 4.63 -10.75
N VAL A 11 31.83 5.66 -10.80
CA VAL A 11 30.49 5.65 -10.18
C VAL A 11 29.48 4.91 -11.05
N GLY A 12 29.62 5.00 -12.38
CA GLY A 12 28.73 4.38 -13.35
C GLY A 12 28.75 2.85 -13.31
N ALA A 13 29.84 2.26 -12.87
CA ALA A 13 29.96 0.80 -12.71
C ALA A 13 29.24 0.25 -11.46
N LEU A 14 28.80 1.13 -10.54
CA LEU A 14 28.06 0.73 -9.35
C LEU A 14 26.59 0.49 -9.69
N GLU A 15 26.00 -0.49 -9.04
CA GLU A 15 24.60 -0.90 -9.27
C GLU A 15 23.63 -0.12 -8.38
N ASP A 16 22.51 0.30 -8.96
CA ASP A 16 21.33 0.70 -8.21
C ASP A 16 20.81 -0.53 -7.45
N PRO A 17 20.68 -0.46 -6.11
CA PRO A 17 20.35 -1.62 -5.30
C PRO A 17 18.94 -2.18 -5.53
N PHE A 18 18.06 -1.42 -6.19
CA PHE A 18 16.68 -1.83 -6.47
C PHE A 18 16.43 -2.22 -7.93
N LEU A 19 17.26 -1.71 -8.86
CA LEU A 19 17.15 -2.03 -10.28
C LEU A 19 18.11 -3.12 -10.71
N HIS A 20 19.08 -3.46 -9.86
CA HIS A 20 20.19 -4.37 -10.20
C HIS A 20 20.81 -4.07 -11.58
N ARG A 21 20.84 -2.78 -11.89
CA ARG A 21 21.44 -2.18 -13.09
C ARG A 21 22.48 -1.19 -12.67
N THR A 22 23.51 -1.03 -13.50
CA THR A 22 24.54 -0.04 -13.22
C THR A 22 23.99 1.40 -13.30
N LEU A 23 24.54 2.31 -12.52
CA LEU A 23 24.18 3.73 -12.57
C LEU A 23 24.45 4.36 -13.97
N ALA A 24 25.31 3.75 -14.77
CA ALA A 24 25.49 4.12 -16.17
C ALA A 24 24.29 3.70 -17.03
N GLU A 25 23.79 2.48 -16.88
CA GLU A 25 22.62 1.95 -17.61
C GLU A 25 21.33 2.69 -17.26
N THR A 26 21.17 3.09 -16.00
CA THR A 26 19.97 3.80 -15.54
C THR A 26 20.03 5.31 -15.80
N ASN A 27 21.13 5.82 -16.39
CA ASN A 27 21.42 7.26 -16.44
C ASN A 27 21.35 7.93 -15.06
N GLY A 28 21.65 7.17 -14.01
CA GLY A 28 21.55 7.59 -12.62
C GLY A 28 22.58 8.65 -12.18
N ILE A 29 23.55 9.01 -13.02
CA ILE A 29 24.53 10.06 -12.70
C ILE A 29 24.04 11.40 -13.29
N VAL A 30 23.30 12.14 -12.48
CA VAL A 30 22.67 13.41 -12.90
C VAL A 30 23.69 14.54 -13.07
N ALA A 31 24.62 14.67 -12.13
CA ALA A 31 25.63 15.72 -12.18
C ALA A 31 26.92 15.33 -11.45
N VAL A 32 28.04 15.79 -11.97
CA VAL A 32 29.36 15.68 -11.35
C VAL A 32 29.99 17.08 -11.30
N LYS A 33 30.53 17.46 -10.15
CA LYS A 33 31.24 18.73 -9.95
C LYS A 33 32.55 18.45 -9.25
N ILE A 34 33.65 18.92 -9.80
CA ILE A 34 35.02 18.74 -9.28
C ILE A 34 35.57 20.12 -8.89
N LYS A 35 36.13 20.23 -7.68
CA LYS A 35 36.89 21.39 -7.20
C LYS A 35 38.35 20.95 -7.04
N GLU A 36 39.16 21.20 -8.05
CA GLU A 36 40.54 20.72 -8.13
C GLU A 36 41.41 21.17 -6.97
N GLU A 37 41.30 22.45 -6.57
CA GLU A 37 42.10 23.03 -5.46
C GLU A 37 41.91 22.26 -4.13
N LYS A 38 40.79 21.63 -3.93
CA LYS A 38 40.44 20.89 -2.71
C LYS A 38 40.31 19.38 -2.92
N LYS A 39 40.62 18.89 -4.11
CA LYS A 39 40.36 17.50 -4.52
C LYS A 39 38.97 17.00 -4.04
N TYR A 40 37.97 17.89 -4.11
CA TYR A 40 36.63 17.63 -3.70
C TYR A 40 35.77 17.31 -4.90
N VAL A 41 35.07 16.17 -4.82
CA VAL A 41 34.11 15.72 -5.84
C VAL A 41 32.71 15.73 -5.26
N SER A 42 31.77 16.33 -5.95
CA SER A 42 30.35 16.27 -5.61
C SER A 42 29.58 15.58 -6.74
N VAL A 43 28.83 14.55 -6.41
CA VAL A 43 27.98 13.82 -7.33
C VAL A 43 26.52 13.93 -6.92
N LYS A 44 25.64 14.07 -7.93
CA LYS A 44 24.18 13.97 -7.77
C LYS A 44 23.73 12.72 -8.50
N LEU A 45 23.10 11.81 -7.75
CA LEU A 45 22.69 10.49 -8.23
C LEU A 45 21.17 10.37 -8.14
N ALA A 46 20.56 9.86 -9.21
CA ALA A 46 19.17 9.43 -9.24
C ALA A 46 19.12 7.91 -9.14
N ILE A 47 18.40 7.38 -8.19
CA ILE A 47 18.21 5.94 -7.93
C ILE A 47 16.72 5.62 -7.80
N ALA A 48 16.39 4.34 -7.85
CA ALA A 48 14.99 3.92 -7.85
C ALA A 48 14.24 4.26 -6.55
N LYS A 49 14.92 4.22 -5.40
CA LYS A 49 14.32 4.53 -4.09
C LYS A 49 15.35 5.18 -3.18
N THR A 50 14.95 6.23 -2.46
CA THR A 50 15.80 6.94 -1.49
C THR A 50 15.37 6.66 -0.05
N ASN A 51 16.21 7.09 0.90
CA ASN A 51 15.99 6.96 2.34
C ASN A 51 15.89 5.50 2.84
N THR A 52 16.67 4.59 2.24
CA THR A 52 16.71 3.17 2.58
C THR A 52 18.08 2.75 3.09
N PRO A 53 18.20 1.61 3.83
CA PRO A 53 19.49 1.04 4.23
C PRO A 53 20.38 0.71 3.04
N GLU A 54 19.81 0.27 1.92
CA GLU A 54 20.52 -0.08 0.70
C GLU A 54 21.16 1.17 0.04
N GLN A 55 20.46 2.30 0.07
CA GLN A 55 21.03 3.59 -0.35
C GLN A 55 22.27 3.94 0.47
N MET A 56 22.26 3.70 1.79
CA MET A 56 23.43 3.97 2.63
C MET A 56 24.62 3.07 2.25
N GLN A 57 24.38 1.81 1.87
CA GLN A 57 25.42 0.93 1.36
C GLN A 57 25.99 1.42 0.01
N LEU A 58 25.09 1.84 -0.90
CA LEU A 58 25.51 2.46 -2.16
C LEU A 58 26.32 3.72 -1.92
N GLN A 59 25.92 4.57 -0.97
CA GLN A 59 26.65 5.78 -0.60
C GLN A 59 28.09 5.47 -0.19
N MET A 60 28.32 4.44 0.62
CA MET A 60 29.67 4.01 1.01
C MET A 60 30.47 3.57 -0.20
N LYS A 61 29.89 2.73 -1.08
CA LYS A 61 30.56 2.29 -2.32
C LYS A 61 30.93 3.44 -3.23
N VAL A 62 30.06 4.45 -3.37
CA VAL A 62 30.33 5.67 -4.17
C VAL A 62 31.48 6.47 -3.57
N VAL A 63 31.53 6.64 -2.25
CA VAL A 63 32.62 7.32 -1.56
C VAL A 63 33.93 6.60 -1.81
N ASP A 64 33.95 5.28 -1.66
CA ASP A 64 35.17 4.47 -1.85
C ASP A 64 35.63 4.50 -3.30
N ALA A 65 34.73 4.38 -4.27
CA ALA A 65 35.07 4.47 -5.69
C ALA A 65 35.71 5.83 -6.07
N ILE A 66 35.10 6.93 -5.58
CA ILE A 66 35.59 8.28 -5.89
C ILE A 66 36.93 8.57 -5.17
N LYS A 67 37.09 8.10 -3.93
CA LYS A 67 38.36 8.20 -3.22
C LYS A 67 39.48 7.36 -3.87
N GLY A 68 39.13 6.16 -4.36
CA GLY A 68 40.02 5.25 -5.06
C GLY A 68 40.66 5.86 -6.31
N ILE A 69 39.99 6.81 -6.96
CA ILE A 69 40.52 7.55 -8.13
C ILE A 69 41.24 8.86 -7.76
N GLY A 70 41.43 9.15 -6.45
CA GLY A 70 42.30 10.24 -5.96
C GLY A 70 41.57 11.48 -5.43
N ALA A 71 40.29 11.42 -5.10
CA ALA A 71 39.60 12.48 -4.38
C ALA A 71 39.90 12.42 -2.87
N ASP A 72 40.08 13.60 -2.24
CA ASP A 72 40.29 13.69 -0.79
C ASP A 72 38.93 13.73 -0.03
N SER A 73 37.92 14.33 -0.64
CA SER A 73 36.60 14.43 -0.05
C SER A 73 35.48 14.32 -1.09
N VAL A 74 34.35 13.74 -0.67
CA VAL A 74 33.21 13.42 -1.55
C VAL A 74 31.91 13.93 -0.94
N GLY A 75 31.12 14.64 -1.72
CA GLY A 75 29.74 15.02 -1.40
C GLY A 75 28.78 14.29 -2.31
N ILE A 76 27.75 13.68 -1.74
CA ILE A 76 26.75 12.94 -2.49
C ILE A 76 25.36 13.50 -2.18
N ARG A 77 24.55 13.65 -3.23
CA ARG A 77 23.13 13.94 -3.13
C ARG A 77 22.36 12.89 -3.91
N PHE A 78 21.39 12.27 -3.28
CA PHE A 78 20.47 11.34 -3.93
C PHE A 78 19.15 12.03 -4.26
N GLU A 79 18.54 11.60 -5.35
CA GLU A 79 17.14 11.87 -5.72
C GLU A 79 16.55 10.60 -6.33
N GLU A 80 15.24 10.53 -6.42
CA GLU A 80 14.56 9.40 -7.04
C GLU A 80 14.49 9.55 -8.54
N LEU A 81 14.61 8.42 -9.25
CA LEU A 81 14.39 8.37 -10.69
C LEU A 81 12.94 8.77 -11.00
N PRO A 82 12.71 9.57 -12.04
CA PRO A 82 11.36 9.89 -12.48
C PRO A 82 10.55 8.61 -12.78
N PRO A 83 9.23 8.60 -12.52
CA PRO A 83 8.38 7.43 -12.78
C PRO A 83 8.46 6.93 -14.23
N GLU A 84 8.64 7.84 -15.20
CA GLU A 84 8.82 7.52 -16.62
C GLU A 84 10.12 6.74 -16.89
N ALA A 85 11.20 7.10 -16.20
CA ALA A 85 12.48 6.38 -16.30
C ALA A 85 12.37 4.98 -15.67
N LEU A 86 11.70 4.86 -14.51
CA LEU A 86 11.43 3.57 -13.86
C LEU A 86 10.57 2.66 -14.74
N ALA A 87 9.59 3.22 -15.46
CA ALA A 87 8.72 2.48 -16.35
C ALA A 87 9.48 1.77 -17.49
N GLN A 88 10.59 2.33 -17.95
CA GLN A 88 11.43 1.72 -18.99
C GLN A 88 12.10 0.42 -18.51
N PHE A 89 12.35 0.26 -17.22
CA PHE A 89 12.97 -0.93 -16.63
C PHE A 89 11.96 -2.00 -16.23
N ARG A 90 10.67 -1.69 -16.09
CA ARG A 90 9.61 -2.65 -15.74
C ARG A 90 9.47 -3.82 -16.73
N GLY A 91 9.82 -3.61 -17.99
CA GLY A 91 9.80 -4.66 -19.03
C GLY A 91 11.03 -5.55 -19.10
N THR A 92 12.13 -5.18 -18.39
CA THR A 92 13.42 -5.87 -18.42
C THR A 92 13.81 -6.48 -17.07
N ALA A 93 12.93 -6.40 -16.07
CA ALA A 93 13.14 -6.99 -14.76
C ALA A 93 13.19 -8.51 -14.84
N ASN A 94 14.11 -9.14 -14.11
CA ASN A 94 14.11 -10.58 -13.91
C ASN A 94 12.83 -11.00 -13.16
N GLU A 95 12.36 -12.24 -13.37
CA GLU A 95 11.13 -12.74 -12.71
C GLU A 95 11.16 -12.57 -11.18
N SER A 96 12.32 -12.73 -10.55
CA SER A 96 12.50 -12.52 -9.11
C SER A 96 12.35 -11.06 -8.66
N GLU A 97 12.80 -10.10 -9.48
CA GLU A 97 12.68 -8.66 -9.19
C GLU A 97 11.24 -8.16 -9.37
N ALA A 98 10.53 -8.72 -10.35
CA ALA A 98 9.12 -8.41 -10.58
C ALA A 98 8.20 -8.99 -9.49
N GLN A 99 8.67 -10.01 -8.76
CA GLN A 99 7.93 -10.66 -7.67
C GLN A 99 8.10 -9.94 -6.32
N ASP A 100 9.17 -9.17 -6.11
CA ASP A 100 9.30 -8.35 -4.90
C ASP A 100 8.28 -7.20 -4.92
N LEU A 101 7.27 -7.28 -4.05
CA LEU A 101 6.21 -6.27 -3.93
C LEU A 101 6.74 -4.88 -3.58
N LEU A 102 7.88 -4.78 -2.89
CA LEU A 102 8.51 -3.51 -2.53
C LEU A 102 9.42 -2.96 -3.63
N SER A 103 9.63 -3.74 -4.70
CA SER A 103 10.41 -3.30 -5.86
C SER A 103 9.68 -2.16 -6.60
N PRO A 104 10.39 -1.09 -6.98
CA PRO A 104 9.84 -0.04 -7.84
C PRO A 104 9.40 -0.55 -9.22
N LEU A 105 9.84 -1.75 -9.61
CA LEU A 105 9.48 -2.42 -10.87
C LEU A 105 8.21 -3.25 -10.76
N ASN A 106 7.71 -3.46 -9.56
CA ASN A 106 6.48 -4.20 -9.34
C ASN A 106 5.28 -3.45 -9.95
N LYS A 107 4.33 -4.21 -10.51
CA LYS A 107 3.15 -3.66 -11.19
C LYS A 107 1.90 -3.68 -10.33
N VAL A 108 1.99 -4.23 -9.12
CA VAL A 108 0.87 -4.33 -8.19
C VAL A 108 0.45 -2.94 -7.73
N GLU A 109 -0.83 -2.66 -7.83
CA GLU A 109 -1.41 -1.44 -7.30
C GLU A 109 -1.82 -1.65 -5.84
N PHE A 110 -1.30 -0.80 -4.94
CA PHE A 110 -1.58 -0.87 -3.51
C PHE A 110 -2.72 0.06 -3.13
N ILE A 111 -3.69 -0.48 -2.38
CA ILE A 111 -4.84 0.29 -1.90
C ILE A 111 -4.93 0.16 -0.38
N SER A 112 -4.58 1.21 0.33
CA SER A 112 -4.71 1.30 1.78
C SER A 112 -6.14 1.71 2.16
N ILE A 113 -6.77 0.94 3.05
CA ILE A 113 -8.09 1.27 3.59
C ILE A 113 -7.90 1.84 4.99
N ALA A 114 -8.16 3.13 5.13
CA ALA A 114 -7.93 3.88 6.35
C ALA A 114 -9.23 4.36 6.99
N SER A 115 -9.18 4.65 8.27
CA SER A 115 -10.27 5.28 9.00
C SER A 115 -9.75 6.13 10.15
N GLY A 116 -10.48 7.17 10.52
CA GLY A 116 -10.07 8.04 11.62
C GLY A 116 -10.25 7.42 13.00
N LYS A 117 -11.12 6.42 13.16
CA LYS A 117 -11.43 5.74 14.43
C LYS A 117 -11.86 4.29 14.20
N GLY A 118 -11.77 3.48 15.25
CA GLY A 118 -12.32 2.12 15.24
C GLY A 118 -13.85 2.08 15.18
N GLY A 119 -14.39 0.94 14.74
CA GLY A 119 -15.83 0.68 14.73
C GLY A 119 -16.63 1.30 13.57
N VAL A 120 -15.97 1.90 12.58
CA VAL A 120 -16.64 2.43 11.37
C VAL A 120 -16.90 1.35 10.31
N GLY A 121 -16.42 0.13 10.53
CA GLY A 121 -16.54 -0.99 9.58
C GLY A 121 -15.50 -0.98 8.48
N LYS A 122 -14.31 -0.44 8.73
CA LYS A 122 -13.16 -0.41 7.82
C LYS A 122 -12.86 -1.80 7.25
N SER A 123 -12.65 -2.79 8.12
CA SER A 123 -12.32 -4.17 7.73
C SER A 123 -13.45 -4.84 6.93
N THR A 124 -14.73 -4.54 7.23
CA THR A 124 -15.87 -4.98 6.41
C THR A 124 -15.78 -4.42 5.00
N VAL A 125 -15.40 -3.15 4.87
CA VAL A 125 -15.19 -2.50 3.56
C VAL A 125 -13.99 -3.15 2.86
N SER A 126 -12.87 -3.35 3.54
CA SER A 126 -11.67 -3.99 2.99
C SER A 126 -11.95 -5.36 2.40
N VAL A 127 -12.63 -6.23 3.17
CA VAL A 127 -13.02 -7.58 2.76
C VAL A 127 -13.92 -7.55 1.52
N ASN A 128 -15.01 -6.79 1.57
CA ASN A 128 -15.99 -6.81 0.49
C ASN A 128 -15.49 -6.12 -0.79
N LEU A 129 -14.66 -5.07 -0.66
CA LEU A 129 -14.02 -4.43 -1.81
C LEU A 129 -13.00 -5.38 -2.47
N ALA A 130 -12.16 -6.08 -1.68
CA ALA A 130 -11.23 -7.07 -2.20
C ALA A 130 -11.97 -8.18 -2.98
N ILE A 131 -13.06 -8.71 -2.41
CA ILE A 131 -13.89 -9.73 -3.06
C ILE A 131 -14.58 -9.17 -4.32
N ALA A 132 -15.06 -7.91 -4.29
CA ALA A 132 -15.68 -7.29 -5.46
C ALA A 132 -14.68 -7.09 -6.61
N LEU A 133 -13.43 -6.71 -6.31
CA LEU A 133 -12.35 -6.64 -7.30
C LEU A 133 -12.01 -8.03 -7.86
N ALA A 134 -11.94 -9.06 -7.02
CA ALA A 134 -11.72 -10.44 -7.46
C ALA A 134 -12.85 -10.93 -8.37
N ARG A 135 -14.11 -10.63 -8.03
CA ARG A 135 -15.29 -10.91 -8.88
C ARG A 135 -15.26 -10.16 -10.21
N ALA A 136 -14.62 -9.00 -10.25
CA ALA A 136 -14.36 -8.26 -11.50
C ALA A 136 -13.20 -8.85 -12.33
N GLY A 137 -12.69 -10.04 -11.96
CA GLY A 137 -11.63 -10.76 -12.68
C GLY A 137 -10.21 -10.29 -12.36
N LYS A 138 -10.02 -9.54 -11.26
CA LYS A 138 -8.69 -9.10 -10.83
C LYS A 138 -8.06 -10.09 -9.87
N LYS A 139 -6.73 -10.18 -9.91
CA LYS A 139 -5.92 -10.96 -8.96
C LYS A 139 -5.66 -10.08 -7.74
N VAL A 140 -6.24 -10.46 -6.60
CA VAL A 140 -6.30 -9.60 -5.42
C VAL A 140 -5.68 -10.27 -4.21
N GLY A 141 -4.83 -9.51 -3.50
CA GLY A 141 -4.37 -9.82 -2.16
C GLY A 141 -5.00 -8.89 -1.12
N LEU A 142 -5.11 -9.36 0.10
CA LEU A 142 -5.57 -8.59 1.26
C LEU A 142 -4.66 -8.85 2.45
N VAL A 143 -4.05 -7.79 2.97
CA VAL A 143 -3.27 -7.78 4.21
C VAL A 143 -4.11 -7.13 5.31
N ASP A 144 -4.38 -7.87 6.38
CA ASP A 144 -4.93 -7.31 7.62
C ASP A 144 -3.77 -6.86 8.51
N ALA A 145 -3.53 -5.56 8.52
CA ALA A 145 -2.47 -4.91 9.29
C ALA A 145 -2.97 -4.32 10.63
N ASP A 146 -4.23 -4.53 10.99
CA ASP A 146 -4.78 -4.08 12.28
C ASP A 146 -4.44 -5.09 13.38
N ILE A 147 -3.31 -4.86 14.05
CA ILE A 147 -2.74 -5.77 15.03
C ILE A 147 -3.55 -5.89 16.31
N TYR A 148 -4.24 -4.82 16.68
CA TYR A 148 -5.03 -4.78 17.90
C TYR A 148 -6.48 -5.19 17.69
N GLY A 149 -6.90 -5.26 16.42
CA GLY A 149 -8.28 -5.54 16.05
C GLY A 149 -8.40 -6.37 14.77
N PHE A 150 -7.42 -7.28 14.55
CA PHE A 150 -7.48 -8.18 13.40
C PHE A 150 -8.82 -8.91 13.37
N SER A 151 -9.48 -8.90 12.24
CA SER A 151 -10.84 -9.41 12.09
C SER A 151 -11.13 -10.01 10.72
N VAL A 152 -10.25 -9.80 9.76
CA VAL A 152 -10.43 -10.26 8.38
C VAL A 152 -10.63 -11.78 8.29
N PRO A 153 -9.85 -12.64 8.99
CA PRO A 153 -10.07 -14.08 8.96
C PRO A 153 -11.47 -14.48 9.40
N ASP A 154 -11.92 -13.96 10.54
CA ASP A 154 -13.25 -14.25 11.09
C ASP A 154 -14.38 -13.74 10.18
N MET A 155 -14.21 -12.55 9.60
CA MET A 155 -15.16 -11.95 8.66
C MET A 155 -15.33 -12.78 7.39
N MET A 156 -14.26 -13.40 6.92
CA MET A 156 -14.24 -14.24 5.71
C MET A 156 -14.51 -15.72 6.00
N GLY A 157 -14.65 -16.11 7.27
CA GLY A 157 -14.82 -17.52 7.66
C GLY A 157 -13.58 -18.35 7.33
N ILE A 158 -12.40 -17.82 7.58
CA ILE A 158 -11.13 -18.52 7.41
C ILE A 158 -10.78 -19.20 8.73
N ASP A 159 -10.82 -20.52 8.75
CA ASP A 159 -10.51 -21.39 9.90
C ASP A 159 -9.11 -22.02 9.85
N LYS A 160 -8.37 -21.77 8.77
CA LYS A 160 -7.04 -22.34 8.55
C LYS A 160 -5.98 -21.25 8.53
N ALA A 161 -4.89 -21.51 9.26
CA ALA A 161 -3.71 -20.66 9.18
C ALA A 161 -2.97 -20.84 7.84
N PRO A 162 -2.19 -19.82 7.40
CA PRO A 162 -1.29 -19.93 6.27
C PRO A 162 -0.25 -21.03 6.50
N VAL A 163 0.21 -21.63 5.41
CA VAL A 163 1.23 -22.70 5.46
C VAL A 163 2.61 -22.07 5.28
N VAL A 164 3.52 -22.36 6.22
CA VAL A 164 4.93 -21.92 6.10
C VAL A 164 5.76 -23.06 5.51
N ARG A 165 6.50 -22.79 4.44
CA ARG A 165 7.41 -23.73 3.76
C ARG A 165 8.81 -23.10 3.69
N GLY A 166 9.71 -23.52 4.60
CA GLY A 166 11.01 -22.85 4.75
C GLY A 166 10.79 -21.38 5.17
N ASP A 167 11.31 -20.44 4.39
CA ASP A 167 11.17 -19.01 4.63
C ASP A 167 9.96 -18.38 3.91
N THR A 168 9.14 -19.20 3.22
CA THR A 168 8.02 -18.71 2.42
C THR A 168 6.68 -18.98 3.11
N ILE A 169 5.82 -17.98 3.15
CA ILE A 169 4.46 -18.03 3.70
C ILE A 169 3.47 -18.15 2.54
N ILE A 170 2.68 -19.22 2.53
CA ILE A 170 1.63 -19.42 1.52
C ILE A 170 0.34 -18.80 2.07
N PRO A 171 -0.19 -17.72 1.45
CA PRO A 171 -1.40 -17.05 1.92
C PRO A 171 -2.62 -17.97 1.80
N VAL A 172 -3.64 -17.67 2.58
CA VAL A 172 -4.92 -18.39 2.48
C VAL A 172 -5.71 -17.81 1.31
N ASP A 173 -6.18 -18.68 0.41
CA ASP A 173 -7.11 -18.25 -0.66
C ASP A 173 -8.55 -18.41 -0.17
N ARG A 174 -9.31 -17.32 -0.22
CA ARG A 174 -10.74 -17.32 0.13
C ARG A 174 -11.50 -16.34 -0.75
N PHE A 175 -12.56 -16.79 -1.39
CA PHE A 175 -13.37 -16.02 -2.36
C PHE A 175 -12.54 -15.43 -3.54
N GLY A 176 -11.44 -16.10 -3.92
CA GLY A 176 -10.53 -15.62 -4.96
C GLY A 176 -9.62 -14.46 -4.51
N VAL A 177 -9.50 -14.26 -3.20
CA VAL A 177 -8.60 -13.29 -2.58
C VAL A 177 -7.54 -14.01 -1.77
N LYS A 178 -6.27 -13.69 -1.97
CA LYS A 178 -5.16 -14.18 -1.13
C LYS A 178 -5.08 -13.35 0.14
N VAL A 179 -5.17 -13.98 1.30
CA VAL A 179 -5.29 -13.30 2.60
C VAL A 179 -4.12 -13.61 3.50
N ILE A 180 -3.54 -12.58 4.07
CA ILE A 180 -2.64 -12.64 5.23
C ILE A 180 -3.17 -11.69 6.30
N SER A 181 -3.19 -12.15 7.54
CA SER A 181 -3.60 -11.36 8.71
C SER A 181 -2.60 -11.54 9.83
N MET A 182 -2.39 -10.48 10.60
CA MET A 182 -1.69 -10.54 11.87
C MET A 182 -2.32 -11.57 12.82
N GLY A 183 -3.64 -11.78 12.72
CA GLY A 183 -4.38 -12.75 13.52
C GLY A 183 -3.94 -14.19 13.34
N PHE A 184 -3.33 -14.54 12.21
CA PHE A 184 -2.81 -15.91 12.01
C PHE A 184 -1.57 -16.25 12.84
N PHE A 185 -0.89 -15.23 13.38
CA PHE A 185 0.37 -15.37 14.11
C PHE A 185 0.20 -15.07 15.60
N VAL A 186 -1.04 -14.91 16.07
CA VAL A 186 -1.39 -14.70 17.48
C VAL A 186 -2.13 -15.94 17.98
N GLU A 187 -1.60 -16.60 19.01
CA GLU A 187 -2.24 -17.76 19.61
C GLU A 187 -3.42 -17.32 20.49
N ASP A 188 -4.58 -17.97 20.29
CA ASP A 188 -5.76 -17.95 21.16
C ASP A 188 -6.20 -16.56 21.70
N ASN A 189 -6.22 -15.53 20.87
CA ASN A 189 -6.64 -14.19 21.28
C ASN A 189 -5.88 -13.62 22.50
N MET A 190 -4.65 -14.07 22.69
CA MET A 190 -3.77 -13.61 23.77
C MET A 190 -3.37 -12.14 23.53
N PRO A 191 -3.35 -11.30 24.57
CA PRO A 191 -2.85 -9.94 24.44
C PRO A 191 -1.36 -9.96 24.09
N VAL A 192 -1.03 -9.65 22.85
CA VAL A 192 0.36 -9.57 22.40
C VAL A 192 0.83 -8.13 22.53
N VAL A 193 1.91 -7.92 23.27
CA VAL A 193 2.53 -6.60 23.37
C VAL A 193 3.54 -6.44 22.23
N TRP A 194 3.06 -5.94 21.11
CA TRP A 194 3.91 -5.57 19.99
C TRP A 194 4.59 -4.23 20.26
N ARG A 195 5.91 -4.18 20.12
CA ARG A 195 6.64 -2.90 20.09
C ARG A 195 6.73 -2.40 18.65
N GLY A 196 6.54 -1.08 18.41
CA GLY A 196 6.53 -0.50 17.08
C GLY A 196 7.58 -1.04 16.09
N PRO A 197 8.88 -1.16 16.47
CA PRO A 197 9.91 -1.70 15.55
C PRO A 197 9.72 -3.18 15.16
N MET A 198 9.01 -3.97 15.97
CA MET A 198 8.70 -5.37 15.60
C MET A 198 7.61 -5.44 14.54
N LEU A 199 6.73 -4.48 14.58
CA LEU A 199 5.57 -4.37 13.72
C LEU A 199 5.93 -4.11 12.26
N GLY A 200 6.79 -3.11 12.03
CA GLY A 200 7.32 -2.81 10.71
C GLY A 200 8.05 -4.01 10.09
N LYS A 201 8.75 -4.82 10.92
CA LYS A 201 9.40 -6.05 10.45
C LYS A 201 8.41 -7.12 9.99
N VAL A 202 7.30 -7.32 10.72
CA VAL A 202 6.29 -8.31 10.31
C VAL A 202 5.58 -7.86 9.03
N LEU A 203 5.28 -6.57 8.90
CA LEU A 203 4.74 -6.03 7.66
C LEU A 203 5.71 -6.18 6.48
N ASP A 204 7.00 -5.91 6.70
CA ASP A 204 8.04 -6.15 5.68
C ASP A 204 8.07 -7.62 5.26
N GLN A 205 7.97 -8.56 6.20
CA GLN A 205 7.86 -9.99 5.91
C GLN A 205 6.60 -10.32 5.11
N PHE A 206 5.45 -9.68 5.38
CA PHE A 206 4.25 -9.90 4.58
C PHE A 206 4.41 -9.47 3.12
N PHE A 207 5.24 -8.49 2.85
CA PHE A 207 5.52 -8.09 1.48
C PHE A 207 6.61 -8.95 0.80
N ARG A 208 7.58 -9.49 1.55
CA ARG A 208 8.73 -10.21 1.00
C ARG A 208 8.60 -11.74 1.06
N ASP A 209 8.07 -12.26 2.17
CA ASP A 209 8.13 -13.70 2.46
C ASP A 209 6.82 -14.42 2.07
N VAL A 210 5.75 -13.68 1.74
CA VAL A 210 4.49 -14.26 1.30
C VAL A 210 4.51 -14.52 -0.19
N GLU A 211 4.13 -15.75 -0.59
CA GLU A 211 3.98 -16.17 -1.99
C GLU A 211 2.71 -15.58 -2.61
N TRP A 212 2.74 -14.29 -2.88
CA TRP A 212 1.61 -13.60 -3.50
C TRP A 212 1.36 -14.05 -4.94
N GLY A 213 2.42 -14.43 -5.66
CA GLY A 213 2.37 -14.70 -7.09
C GLY A 213 2.02 -13.45 -7.88
N ASP A 214 1.27 -13.63 -8.94
CA ASP A 214 0.88 -12.55 -9.83
C ASP A 214 -0.39 -11.86 -9.29
N LEU A 215 -0.27 -10.61 -8.85
CA LEU A 215 -1.37 -9.77 -8.36
C LEU A 215 -1.58 -8.55 -9.26
N ASP A 216 -2.85 -8.11 -9.38
CA ASP A 216 -3.20 -6.79 -9.91
C ASP A 216 -3.28 -5.75 -8.77
N TYR A 217 -3.87 -6.16 -7.63
CA TYR A 217 -4.13 -5.29 -6.48
C TYR A 217 -3.75 -5.95 -5.17
N LEU A 218 -3.16 -5.19 -4.26
CA LEU A 218 -2.99 -5.56 -2.86
C LEU A 218 -3.69 -4.53 -1.98
N LEU A 219 -4.73 -4.96 -1.28
CA LEU A 219 -5.43 -4.14 -0.31
C LEU A 219 -4.78 -4.29 1.06
N LEU A 220 -4.70 -3.17 1.80
CA LEU A 220 -4.17 -3.12 3.16
C LEU A 220 -5.25 -2.59 4.10
N ASP A 221 -5.74 -3.44 5.00
CA ASP A 221 -6.64 -3.04 6.07
C ASP A 221 -5.82 -2.42 7.21
N LEU A 222 -5.71 -1.08 7.24
CA LEU A 222 -4.86 -0.36 8.18
C LEU A 222 -5.47 -0.37 9.59
N PRO A 223 -4.67 -0.24 10.66
CA PRO A 223 -5.22 0.09 11.98
C PRO A 223 -5.93 1.45 11.96
N PRO A 224 -6.92 1.65 12.84
CA PRO A 224 -7.66 2.90 12.88
C PRO A 224 -6.80 4.07 13.39
N GLY A 225 -7.04 5.27 12.87
CA GLY A 225 -6.35 6.49 13.24
C GLY A 225 -5.09 6.76 12.42
N THR A 226 -4.23 7.64 12.93
CA THR A 226 -3.00 8.13 12.28
C THR A 226 -1.76 7.74 13.08
N GLY A 227 -1.74 6.49 13.58
CA GLY A 227 -0.65 5.98 14.41
C GLY A 227 0.57 5.53 13.60
N ASP A 228 1.60 5.10 14.32
CA ASP A 228 2.91 4.75 13.76
C ASP A 228 2.82 3.68 12.66
N VAL A 229 1.92 2.70 12.80
CA VAL A 229 1.74 1.62 11.80
C VAL A 229 1.28 2.15 10.43
N ALA A 230 0.31 3.07 10.43
CA ALA A 230 -0.15 3.69 9.19
C ALA A 230 0.98 4.51 8.54
N LEU A 231 1.79 5.19 9.36
CA LEU A 231 2.95 5.95 8.91
C LEU A 231 4.04 5.03 8.33
N ASP A 232 4.32 3.91 9.01
CA ASP A 232 5.29 2.91 8.54
C ASP A 232 4.87 2.32 7.19
N ILE A 233 3.58 1.98 7.01
CA ILE A 233 3.06 1.49 5.74
C ILE A 233 3.19 2.54 4.64
N HIS A 234 2.87 3.81 4.92
CA HIS A 234 3.05 4.89 3.96
C HIS A 234 4.52 5.05 3.54
N GLN A 235 5.46 4.89 4.47
CA GLN A 235 6.89 4.95 4.15
C GLN A 235 7.37 3.73 3.35
N MET A 236 6.84 2.53 3.64
CA MET A 236 7.19 1.30 2.93
C MET A 236 6.61 1.28 1.51
N LEU A 237 5.42 1.84 1.31
CA LEU A 237 4.65 1.81 0.07
C LEU A 237 4.32 3.23 -0.42
N PRO A 238 5.31 4.02 -0.83
CA PRO A 238 5.09 5.42 -1.22
C PRO A 238 4.17 5.60 -2.44
N ALA A 239 3.97 4.54 -3.23
CA ALA A 239 3.05 4.53 -4.36
C ALA A 239 1.63 4.05 -4.00
N SER A 240 1.37 3.69 -2.73
CA SER A 240 0.03 3.25 -2.33
C SER A 240 -0.99 4.39 -2.42
N LYS A 241 -2.22 4.03 -2.75
CA LYS A 241 -3.35 4.95 -2.79
C LYS A 241 -4.29 4.64 -1.63
N GLU A 242 -5.01 5.62 -1.14
CA GLU A 242 -5.82 5.47 0.07
C GLU A 242 -7.33 5.64 -0.21
N ILE A 243 -8.14 4.79 0.43
CA ILE A 243 -9.59 4.96 0.53
C ILE A 243 -9.92 5.23 2.00
N VAL A 244 -10.61 6.34 2.27
CA VAL A 244 -10.98 6.73 3.63
C VAL A 244 -12.40 6.25 3.95
N VAL A 245 -12.54 5.44 5.00
CA VAL A 245 -13.84 4.93 5.47
C VAL A 245 -14.32 5.75 6.66
N THR A 246 -15.57 6.18 6.62
CA THR A 246 -16.26 6.90 7.70
C THR A 246 -17.69 6.41 7.88
N THR A 247 -18.39 6.96 8.86
CA THR A 247 -19.85 6.83 9.03
C THR A 247 -20.51 8.18 8.86
N PRO A 248 -21.86 8.28 8.72
CA PRO A 248 -22.56 9.56 8.55
C PRO A 248 -22.37 10.54 9.68
N HIS A 249 -21.96 10.08 10.88
CA HIS A 249 -21.86 10.92 12.06
C HIS A 249 -20.78 11.99 11.91
N PRO A 250 -21.07 13.28 12.17
CA PRO A 250 -20.12 14.38 11.95
C PRO A 250 -18.78 14.21 12.67
N THR A 251 -18.77 13.68 13.91
CA THR A 251 -17.51 13.40 14.64
C THR A 251 -16.67 12.30 13.99
N ALA A 252 -17.29 11.31 13.35
CA ALA A 252 -16.57 10.27 12.63
C ALA A 252 -15.87 10.87 11.40
N ALA A 253 -16.61 11.67 10.62
CA ALA A 253 -16.07 12.37 9.45
C ALA A 253 -14.92 13.32 9.84
N PHE A 254 -15.09 14.11 10.91
CA PHE A 254 -14.05 15.03 11.40
C PHE A 254 -12.74 14.30 11.79
N VAL A 255 -12.84 13.12 12.41
CA VAL A 255 -11.63 12.35 12.75
C VAL A 255 -11.07 11.64 11.52
N ALA A 256 -11.92 11.19 10.60
CA ALA A 256 -11.50 10.58 9.33
C ALA A 256 -10.75 11.57 8.41
N ALA A 257 -11.08 12.86 8.48
CA ALA A 257 -10.33 13.90 7.76
C ALA A 257 -8.84 13.92 8.11
N ARG A 258 -8.47 13.53 9.33
CA ARG A 258 -7.07 13.43 9.74
C ARG A 258 -6.32 12.31 9.02
N ALA A 259 -6.98 11.16 8.79
CA ALA A 259 -6.39 10.07 8.03
C ALA A 259 -6.14 10.50 6.58
N GLY A 260 -7.15 11.06 5.90
CA GLY A 260 -6.97 11.60 4.56
C GLY A 260 -5.92 12.72 4.46
N ALA A 261 -5.88 13.62 5.46
CA ALA A 261 -4.85 14.65 5.51
C ALA A 261 -3.44 14.08 5.69
N MET A 262 -3.28 13.00 6.48
CA MET A 262 -2.01 12.30 6.63
C MET A 262 -1.55 11.68 5.31
N ALA A 263 -2.45 11.02 4.57
CA ALA A 263 -2.14 10.48 3.25
C ALA A 263 -1.62 11.59 2.30
N LEU A 264 -2.32 12.72 2.24
CA LEU A 264 -1.90 13.87 1.42
C LEU A 264 -0.56 14.46 1.87
N GLN A 265 -0.29 14.55 3.18
CA GLN A 265 0.99 15.04 3.72
C GLN A 265 2.16 14.10 3.41
N THR A 266 1.90 12.80 3.30
CA THR A 266 2.88 11.79 2.92
C THR A 266 2.93 11.55 1.41
N ASN A 267 2.33 12.45 0.61
CA ASN A 267 2.24 12.39 -0.85
C ASN A 267 1.52 11.14 -1.41
N HIS A 268 0.59 10.59 -0.64
CA HIS A 268 -0.28 9.52 -1.10
C HIS A 268 -1.55 10.11 -1.72
N GLU A 269 -1.98 9.48 -2.77
CA GLU A 269 -3.24 9.83 -3.40
C GLU A 269 -4.42 9.24 -2.63
N VAL A 270 -5.44 10.05 -2.35
CA VAL A 270 -6.71 9.58 -1.82
C VAL A 270 -7.67 9.33 -2.99
N LEU A 271 -8.02 8.05 -3.22
CA LEU A 271 -8.95 7.63 -4.29
C LEU A 271 -10.37 8.10 -4.02
N GLY A 272 -10.75 8.20 -2.75
CA GLY A 272 -12.07 8.69 -2.37
C GLY A 272 -12.49 8.27 -0.97
N VAL A 273 -13.74 8.58 -0.66
CA VAL A 273 -14.39 8.31 0.61
C VAL A 273 -15.47 7.25 0.44
N ILE A 274 -15.56 6.31 1.38
CA ILE A 274 -16.69 5.38 1.53
C ILE A 274 -17.40 5.71 2.84
N GLU A 275 -18.70 6.04 2.76
CA GLU A 275 -19.55 6.19 3.93
C GLU A 275 -20.24 4.86 4.23
N ASN A 276 -19.80 4.20 5.29
CA ASN A 276 -20.42 2.97 5.78
C ASN A 276 -21.51 3.26 6.81
N MET A 277 -22.44 2.33 6.97
CA MET A 277 -23.59 2.47 7.89
C MET A 277 -24.45 3.72 7.60
N SER A 278 -24.61 4.04 6.31
CA SER A 278 -25.25 5.28 5.85
C SER A 278 -26.72 5.35 6.21
N TRP A 279 -27.42 4.23 6.15
CA TRP A 279 -28.84 4.08 6.58
C TRP A 279 -29.11 2.63 6.93
N PHE A 280 -30.14 2.42 7.71
CA PHE A 280 -30.78 1.13 7.90
C PHE A 280 -32.08 1.09 7.09
N GLU A 281 -32.31 0.02 6.34
CA GLU A 281 -33.54 -0.18 5.62
C GLU A 281 -34.46 -1.15 6.42
N SER A 282 -35.57 -0.63 6.92
CA SER A 282 -36.52 -1.43 7.69
C SER A 282 -37.17 -2.50 6.81
N GLN A 283 -36.95 -3.76 7.14
CA GLN A 283 -37.56 -4.89 6.42
C GLN A 283 -39.07 -4.86 6.40
N THR A 284 -39.69 -4.22 7.40
CA THR A 284 -41.18 -4.14 7.53
C THR A 284 -41.76 -3.03 6.67
N SER A 285 -41.09 -1.88 6.56
CA SER A 285 -41.65 -0.68 5.91
C SER A 285 -40.94 -0.29 4.61
N GLY A 286 -39.78 -0.85 4.34
CA GLY A 286 -38.88 -0.44 3.23
C GLY A 286 -38.35 0.99 3.38
N LYS A 287 -38.55 1.63 4.53
CA LYS A 287 -38.11 3.01 4.76
C LYS A 287 -36.67 3.02 5.24
N LYS A 288 -35.91 4.00 4.73
CA LYS A 288 -34.55 4.28 5.17
C LYS A 288 -34.58 5.07 6.49
N GLU A 289 -33.88 4.56 7.48
CA GLU A 289 -33.69 5.19 8.79
C GLU A 289 -32.18 5.56 8.95
N TYR A 290 -31.94 6.80 9.31
CA TYR A 290 -30.57 7.32 9.39
C TYR A 290 -30.06 7.30 10.84
N VAL A 291 -29.79 6.10 11.33
CA VAL A 291 -29.43 5.83 12.74
C VAL A 291 -28.21 6.61 13.20
N PHE A 292 -27.24 6.80 12.32
CA PHE A 292 -25.98 7.52 12.63
C PHE A 292 -25.95 8.95 12.06
N GLY A 293 -27.11 9.52 11.69
CA GLY A 293 -27.19 10.83 11.05
C GLY A 293 -26.98 10.77 9.54
N GLN A 294 -26.65 11.90 8.93
CA GLN A 294 -26.50 12.04 7.48
C GLN A 294 -25.38 13.01 7.12
N GLY A 295 -24.76 12.80 5.96
CA GLY A 295 -23.92 13.78 5.32
C GLY A 295 -22.47 13.81 5.76
N GLY A 296 -22.02 12.91 6.66
CA GLY A 296 -20.63 12.86 7.08
C GLY A 296 -19.67 12.50 5.94
N GLY A 297 -20.02 11.47 5.15
CA GLY A 297 -19.19 11.04 4.00
C GLY A 297 -19.12 12.07 2.88
N PRO A 298 -20.25 12.60 2.39
CA PRO A 298 -20.25 13.69 1.41
C PRO A 298 -19.40 14.90 1.83
N LYS A 299 -19.55 15.34 3.08
CA LYS A 299 -18.78 16.46 3.63
C LYS A 299 -17.28 16.16 3.69
N LEU A 300 -16.90 14.95 4.10
CA LEU A 300 -15.51 14.51 4.13
C LEU A 300 -14.92 14.46 2.71
N ALA A 301 -15.67 13.93 1.74
CA ALA A 301 -15.26 13.89 0.35
C ALA A 301 -15.02 15.29 -0.24
N GLU A 302 -15.90 16.25 0.08
CA GLU A 302 -15.74 17.66 -0.29
C GLU A 302 -14.49 18.29 0.38
N GLU A 303 -14.27 18.05 1.68
CA GLU A 303 -13.12 18.57 2.43
C GLU A 303 -11.80 18.05 1.88
N LEU A 304 -11.73 16.78 1.50
CA LEU A 304 -10.55 16.16 0.89
C LEU A 304 -10.44 16.40 -0.62
N GLN A 305 -11.44 16.99 -1.25
CA GLN A 305 -11.54 17.21 -2.71
C GLN A 305 -11.43 15.91 -3.52
N VAL A 306 -12.07 14.84 -3.03
CA VAL A 306 -12.08 13.51 -3.65
C VAL A 306 -13.53 13.01 -3.86
N PRO A 307 -13.75 12.01 -4.72
CA PRO A 307 -15.10 11.46 -4.91
C PRO A 307 -15.61 10.73 -3.67
N LEU A 308 -16.93 10.77 -3.45
CA LEU A 308 -17.64 9.83 -2.62
C LEU A 308 -17.86 8.55 -3.44
N LEU A 309 -17.08 7.49 -3.17
CA LEU A 309 -17.11 6.23 -3.92
C LEU A 309 -18.40 5.43 -3.67
N GLY A 310 -18.96 5.56 -2.48
CA GLY A 310 -20.22 4.88 -2.19
C GLY A 310 -20.72 5.12 -0.77
N GLN A 311 -22.00 4.81 -0.60
CA GLN A 311 -22.70 4.81 0.67
C GLN A 311 -23.28 3.41 0.89
N ILE A 312 -22.88 2.77 1.99
CA ILE A 312 -23.17 1.37 2.29
C ILE A 312 -24.21 1.35 3.42
N PRO A 313 -25.33 0.64 3.26
CA PRO A 313 -26.32 0.52 4.32
C PRO A 313 -25.81 -0.29 5.52
N LEU A 314 -26.36 -0.02 6.68
CA LEU A 314 -26.21 -0.88 7.86
C LEU A 314 -27.02 -2.15 7.62
N GLY A 315 -26.35 -3.29 7.62
CA GLY A 315 -26.98 -4.58 7.41
C GLY A 315 -26.01 -5.72 7.65
N GLN A 316 -26.49 -6.92 7.46
CA GLN A 316 -25.70 -8.15 7.53
C GLN A 316 -25.90 -8.96 6.25
N PRO A 317 -24.88 -9.73 5.82
CA PRO A 317 -25.05 -10.71 4.75
C PRO A 317 -26.08 -11.78 5.12
N ASP A 318 -26.57 -12.47 4.09
CA ASP A 318 -27.42 -13.63 4.29
C ASP A 318 -26.65 -14.74 5.00
N TRP A 319 -27.31 -15.38 5.97
CA TRP A 319 -26.72 -16.48 6.72
C TRP A 319 -26.56 -17.72 5.85
N ASN A 320 -25.37 -18.30 5.80
CA ASN A 320 -25.08 -19.54 5.12
C ASN A 320 -24.33 -20.51 6.06
N GLU A 321 -25.03 -21.53 6.55
CA GLU A 321 -24.43 -22.54 7.45
C GLU A 321 -23.33 -23.38 6.80
N LYS A 322 -23.40 -23.56 5.47
CA LYS A 322 -22.46 -24.41 4.73
C LYS A 322 -21.18 -23.68 4.35
N ASP A 323 -21.23 -22.37 4.30
CA ASP A 323 -20.12 -21.51 3.91
C ASP A 323 -20.16 -20.23 4.75
N PHE A 324 -19.84 -20.40 6.04
CA PHE A 324 -19.91 -19.32 7.02
C PHE A 324 -18.87 -18.24 6.73
N ALA A 325 -19.34 -17.07 6.35
CA ALA A 325 -18.53 -15.87 6.16
C ALA A 325 -19.38 -14.66 6.58
N PRO A 326 -19.40 -14.30 7.88
CA PRO A 326 -20.42 -13.44 8.48
C PRO A 326 -20.41 -12.00 8.00
N SER A 327 -19.40 -11.60 7.26
CA SER A 327 -19.29 -10.22 6.74
C SER A 327 -19.20 -10.13 5.22
N VAL A 328 -19.34 -11.25 4.49
CA VAL A 328 -19.21 -11.30 3.03
C VAL A 328 -20.58 -11.26 2.37
N TYR A 329 -20.84 -10.21 1.60
CA TYR A 329 -22.07 -10.08 0.82
C TYR A 329 -21.98 -10.84 -0.51
N ALA A 330 -23.04 -11.59 -0.85
CA ALA A 330 -23.17 -12.20 -2.17
C ALA A 330 -23.24 -11.13 -3.27
N ALA A 331 -22.82 -11.47 -4.49
CA ALA A 331 -22.75 -10.51 -5.59
C ALA A 331 -24.12 -9.95 -5.99
N ASP A 332 -25.18 -10.76 -5.87
CA ASP A 332 -26.58 -10.40 -6.16
C ASP A 332 -27.28 -9.69 -5.00
N HIS A 333 -26.72 -9.77 -3.78
CA HIS A 333 -27.22 -9.00 -2.64
C HIS A 333 -27.19 -7.50 -2.92
N PRO A 334 -28.18 -6.68 -2.50
CA PRO A 334 -28.19 -5.23 -2.73
C PRO A 334 -26.89 -4.55 -2.29
N THR A 335 -26.37 -4.88 -1.11
CA THR A 335 -25.09 -4.34 -0.61
C THR A 335 -23.90 -4.87 -1.42
N GLY A 336 -23.94 -6.13 -1.88
CA GLY A 336 -22.91 -6.70 -2.75
C GLY A 336 -22.80 -5.96 -4.09
N LYS A 337 -23.91 -5.51 -4.66
CA LYS A 337 -23.94 -4.66 -5.86
C LYS A 337 -23.30 -3.30 -5.61
N ILE A 338 -23.54 -2.69 -4.44
CA ILE A 338 -22.89 -1.42 -4.07
C ILE A 338 -21.35 -1.59 -4.03
N TYR A 339 -20.85 -2.69 -3.45
CA TYR A 339 -19.41 -2.99 -3.48
C TYR A 339 -18.90 -3.23 -4.90
N GLY A 340 -19.71 -3.85 -5.77
CA GLY A 340 -19.41 -3.99 -7.20
C GLY A 340 -19.25 -2.62 -7.89
N ASP A 341 -20.18 -1.71 -7.64
CA ASP A 341 -20.12 -0.35 -8.21
C ASP A 341 -18.91 0.44 -7.70
N ILE A 342 -18.59 0.31 -6.41
CA ILE A 342 -17.37 0.92 -5.82
C ILE A 342 -16.11 0.34 -6.49
N ALA A 343 -16.04 -0.99 -6.65
CA ALA A 343 -14.92 -1.64 -7.31
C ALA A 343 -14.73 -1.14 -8.76
N GLN A 344 -15.81 -0.98 -9.52
CA GLN A 344 -15.75 -0.43 -10.88
C GLN A 344 -15.25 1.02 -10.90
N GLN A 345 -15.66 1.88 -9.96
CA GLN A 345 -15.13 3.24 -9.86
C GLN A 345 -13.65 3.26 -9.53
N VAL A 346 -13.19 2.37 -8.62
CA VAL A 346 -11.79 2.22 -8.30
C VAL A 346 -11.00 1.79 -9.55
N LEU A 347 -11.45 0.75 -10.26
CA LEU A 347 -10.82 0.27 -11.49
C LEU A 347 -10.73 1.36 -12.57
N GLN A 348 -11.79 2.16 -12.73
CA GLN A 348 -11.81 3.26 -13.69
C GLN A 348 -10.76 4.33 -13.37
N GLN A 349 -10.58 4.69 -12.08
CA GLN A 349 -9.56 5.67 -11.68
C GLN A 349 -8.14 5.21 -12.01
N PHE A 350 -7.86 3.91 -11.88
CA PHE A 350 -6.55 3.35 -12.28
C PHE A 350 -6.37 3.34 -13.80
N ALA A 351 -7.42 2.99 -14.56
CA ALA A 351 -7.38 2.97 -16.03
C ALA A 351 -7.18 4.36 -16.63
N ASP A 352 -7.87 5.39 -16.11
CA ASP A 352 -7.79 6.77 -16.60
C ASP A 352 -6.38 7.36 -16.44
N LYS A 353 -5.60 6.88 -15.47
CA LYS A 353 -4.22 7.32 -15.25
C LYS A 353 -3.22 6.65 -16.16
N GLN A 354 -3.41 5.36 -16.43
CA GLN A 354 -2.57 4.64 -17.40
C GLN A 354 -2.70 5.23 -18.81
N THR A 355 -3.82 5.87 -19.11
CA THR A 355 -4.06 6.52 -20.42
C THR A 355 -3.46 7.93 -20.50
N LYS A 356 -3.13 8.56 -19.36
CA LYS A 356 -2.58 9.92 -19.28
C LYS A 356 -1.05 9.97 -19.13
N GLN A 357 -0.41 8.81 -18.92
CA GLN A 357 1.04 8.60 -18.92
C GLN A 357 1.49 8.08 -20.29
#